data_db3d240783fe259de0bb0058d5735e66
#
_entry.id   db3d240783fe259de0bb0058d5735e66
#
_cell.length_a   1.000
_cell.length_b   1.000
_cell.length_c   1.000
_cell.angle_alpha   90.00
_cell.angle_beta   90.00
_cell.angle_gamma   90.00
#
_symmetry.space_group_name_H-M   'P 1'
#
loop_
_entity.id
_entity.type
_entity.pdbx_description
1 polymer ?
#
loop_
_entity_poly.entity_id
_entity_poly.type
_entity_poly.pdbx_seq_one_letter_code
_entity_poly.pdbx_strand_id
1 'polypeptide(L)'
;AGLAKIAEAIKSKGSKALLQIYHGGRMVDPKLIGGRTPVGPSAVAAPREGAATPVALTAEEVEGMIGKFGEAVRRAIQAGFDGVEIHGANTYLIQQFYSPNSNQRDDEWGGSRDNRAKFPLAVLDITHKMVRQYADDAFIIGYRFSPEEMEVPGIRFDDTMYLLEKLAARGVDYLHFSVGATLRPSIVDTQDPTPLIEKYCAMRSETLAQVPVMGVGGVVNASDVNEALDHGYDLIAVGRATIAYPDWTDRIAAGESLELFMDSTKREELSIPEPLWRFSLVEAMIRDMSMGESKFKPGTFAEKVQDEDRKSVV
;
A
#
# COMPACT_ATOMS: atom_id res chain seq x y z
N ALA A 1 14.20 8.41 17.29
CA ALA A 1 13.63 9.44 18.21
C ALA A 1 12.26 9.94 17.69
N GLY A 2 12.13 10.44 16.44
CA GLY A 2 10.85 10.97 15.95
C GLY A 2 9.73 9.93 15.84
N LEU A 3 9.98 8.80 15.18
CA LEU A 3 8.99 7.73 15.01
C LEU A 3 8.54 7.11 16.34
N ALA A 4 9.42 7.03 17.36
CA ALA A 4 9.04 6.53 18.67
C ALA A 4 7.96 7.42 19.34
N LYS A 5 8.05 8.75 19.19
CA LYS A 5 7.03 9.66 19.70
C LYS A 5 5.67 9.49 18.99
N ILE A 6 5.71 9.17 17.69
CA ILE A 6 4.48 8.90 16.91
C ILE A 6 3.86 7.59 17.40
N ALA A 7 4.63 6.52 17.56
CA ALA A 7 4.14 5.25 18.09
C ALA A 7 3.52 5.43 19.49
N GLU A 8 4.22 6.13 20.39
CA GLU A 8 3.73 6.45 21.73
C GLU A 8 2.40 7.25 21.70
N ALA A 9 2.32 8.28 20.84
CA ALA A 9 1.11 9.10 20.72
C ALA A 9 -0.09 8.29 20.21
N ILE A 10 0.09 7.44 19.18
CA ILE A 10 -0.98 6.58 18.66
C ILE A 10 -1.45 5.60 19.73
N LYS A 11 -0.52 5.03 20.49
CA LYS A 11 -0.79 4.01 21.52
C LYS A 11 -1.35 4.58 22.81
N SER A 12 -1.22 5.87 23.04
CA SER A 12 -1.57 6.52 24.33
C SER A 12 -3.01 6.31 24.80
N LYS A 13 -3.93 5.98 23.88
CA LYS A 13 -5.33 5.68 24.18
C LYS A 13 -5.75 4.25 23.81
N GLY A 14 -4.79 3.31 23.71
CA GLY A 14 -5.07 1.90 23.51
C GLY A 14 -5.07 1.42 22.06
N SER A 15 -4.86 2.30 21.08
CA SER A 15 -4.72 1.90 19.67
C SER A 15 -3.40 1.16 19.42
N LYS A 16 -3.37 0.30 18.41
CA LYS A 16 -2.15 -0.29 17.89
C LYS A 16 -1.49 0.64 16.88
N ALA A 17 -0.17 0.73 16.90
CA ALA A 17 0.62 1.50 15.96
C ALA A 17 1.43 0.56 15.06
N LEU A 18 1.15 0.57 13.75
CA LEU A 18 1.90 -0.21 12.76
C LEU A 18 2.67 0.74 11.84
N LEU A 19 3.93 0.39 11.53
CA LEU A 19 4.75 1.16 10.60
C LEU A 19 4.75 0.49 9.23
N GLN A 20 4.24 1.20 8.20
CA GLN A 20 4.38 0.72 6.83
C GLN A 20 5.82 0.94 6.36
N ILE A 21 6.47 -0.14 5.91
CA ILE A 21 7.85 -0.13 5.40
C ILE A 21 7.85 -0.34 3.88
N TYR A 22 8.57 0.52 3.15
CA TYR A 22 8.63 0.45 1.71
C TYR A 22 9.94 0.98 1.14
N HIS A 23 10.17 0.68 -0.13
CA HIS A 23 11.22 1.29 -0.94
C HIS A 23 10.65 1.69 -2.31
N GLY A 24 10.80 2.95 -2.70
CA GLY A 24 10.15 3.48 -3.91
C GLY A 24 10.60 2.84 -5.22
N GLY A 25 11.82 2.26 -5.25
CA GLY A 25 12.33 1.63 -6.47
C GLY A 25 12.40 2.63 -7.64
N ARG A 26 11.96 2.20 -8.82
CA ARG A 26 11.92 3.03 -10.05
C ARG A 26 10.97 4.23 -9.97
N MET A 27 10.11 4.29 -8.95
CA MET A 27 9.14 5.36 -8.77
C MET A 27 9.73 6.60 -8.10
N VAL A 28 10.95 6.52 -7.58
CA VAL A 28 11.58 7.64 -6.87
C VAL A 28 12.06 8.69 -7.86
N ASP A 29 11.73 9.97 -7.61
CA ASP A 29 12.34 11.09 -8.30
C ASP A 29 13.80 11.24 -7.84
N PRO A 30 14.78 11.26 -8.77
CA PRO A 30 16.19 11.53 -8.45
C PRO A 30 16.41 12.77 -7.58
N LYS A 31 15.62 13.82 -7.75
CA LYS A 31 15.70 15.06 -6.96
C LYS A 31 15.50 14.81 -5.47
N LEU A 32 14.63 13.86 -5.10
CA LEU A 32 14.32 13.52 -3.71
C LEU A 32 15.42 12.70 -3.03
N ILE A 33 16.34 12.13 -3.81
CA ILE A 33 17.43 11.28 -3.33
C ILE A 33 18.81 11.89 -3.63
N GLY A 34 18.89 13.21 -3.71
CA GLY A 34 20.14 13.95 -3.91
C GLY A 34 20.76 13.76 -5.29
N GLY A 35 19.95 13.62 -6.34
CA GLY A 35 20.40 13.45 -7.72
C GLY A 35 20.86 12.03 -8.07
N ARG A 36 20.74 11.07 -7.15
CA ARG A 36 21.12 9.68 -7.42
C ARG A 36 20.12 9.02 -8.34
N THR A 37 20.57 8.06 -9.15
CA THR A 37 19.69 7.24 -9.98
C THR A 37 18.89 6.27 -9.10
N PRO A 38 17.57 6.14 -9.30
CA PRO A 38 16.77 5.12 -8.62
C PRO A 38 17.24 3.70 -8.99
N VAL A 39 16.87 2.73 -8.17
CA VAL A 39 17.17 1.32 -8.40
C VAL A 39 15.88 0.52 -8.64
N GLY A 40 16.00 -0.64 -9.29
CA GLY A 40 14.90 -1.53 -9.53
C GLY A 40 15.36 -2.95 -9.83
N PRO A 41 14.45 -3.91 -10.10
CA PRO A 41 14.83 -5.25 -10.50
C PRO A 41 15.53 -5.27 -11.87
N SER A 42 15.16 -4.38 -12.78
CA SER A 42 15.70 -4.22 -14.12
C SER A 42 15.73 -2.74 -14.52
N ALA A 43 16.46 -2.39 -15.59
CA ALA A 43 16.56 -1.03 -16.12
C ALA A 43 15.30 -0.64 -16.94
N VAL A 44 14.12 -0.76 -16.31
CA VAL A 44 12.81 -0.44 -16.90
C VAL A 44 12.23 0.78 -16.18
N ALA A 45 12.14 1.90 -16.88
CA ALA A 45 11.59 3.14 -16.34
C ALA A 45 10.12 2.97 -15.91
N ALA A 46 9.68 3.78 -14.94
CA ALA A 46 8.26 3.85 -14.60
C ALA A 46 7.44 4.36 -15.81
N PRO A 47 6.19 3.91 -16.01
CA PRO A 47 5.37 4.30 -17.17
C PRO A 47 4.77 5.71 -17.00
N ARG A 48 5.63 6.69 -16.77
CA ARG A 48 5.28 8.11 -16.70
C ARG A 48 6.30 8.96 -17.45
N GLU A 49 5.88 10.09 -17.97
CA GLU A 49 6.75 11.02 -18.67
C GLU A 49 7.87 11.52 -17.74
N GLY A 50 9.09 11.62 -18.26
CA GLY A 50 10.26 12.10 -17.51
C GLY A 50 10.79 11.15 -16.43
N ALA A 51 10.25 9.92 -16.32
CA ALA A 51 10.75 8.95 -15.36
C ALA A 51 12.20 8.57 -15.65
N ALA A 52 13.05 8.59 -14.63
CA ALA A 52 14.42 8.12 -14.75
C ALA A 52 14.45 6.60 -14.95
N THR A 53 15.32 6.13 -15.84
CA THR A 53 15.61 4.69 -15.96
C THR A 53 16.39 4.24 -14.72
N PRO A 54 15.89 3.28 -13.95
CA PRO A 54 16.59 2.80 -12.76
C PRO A 54 17.82 1.97 -13.12
N VAL A 55 18.76 1.92 -12.20
CA VAL A 55 19.85 0.92 -12.25
C VAL A 55 19.29 -0.42 -11.77
N ALA A 56 19.53 -1.48 -12.56
CA ALA A 56 19.20 -2.84 -12.15
C ALA A 56 20.08 -3.28 -10.98
N LEU A 57 19.48 -3.76 -9.90
CA LEU A 57 20.23 -4.33 -8.78
C LEU A 57 20.93 -5.63 -9.20
N THR A 58 22.18 -5.82 -8.81
CA THR A 58 22.85 -7.13 -8.90
C THR A 58 22.22 -8.12 -7.92
N ALA A 59 22.48 -9.41 -8.05
CA ALA A 59 21.98 -10.42 -7.10
C ALA A 59 22.44 -10.15 -5.67
N GLU A 60 23.70 -9.75 -5.49
CA GLU A 60 24.26 -9.37 -4.18
C GLU A 60 23.54 -8.12 -3.60
N GLU A 61 23.26 -7.14 -4.44
CA GLU A 61 22.51 -5.93 -4.00
C GLU A 61 21.05 -6.24 -3.66
N VAL A 62 20.43 -7.23 -4.32
CA VAL A 62 19.10 -7.74 -3.94
C VAL A 62 19.12 -8.32 -2.54
N GLU A 63 20.08 -9.18 -2.22
CA GLU A 63 20.28 -9.73 -0.86
C GLU A 63 20.54 -8.61 0.16
N GLY A 64 21.39 -7.64 -0.19
CA GLY A 64 21.63 -6.46 0.63
C GLY A 64 20.35 -5.64 0.87
N MET A 65 19.46 -5.55 -0.12
CA MET A 65 18.16 -4.85 -0.01
C MET A 65 17.22 -5.58 0.96
N ILE A 66 17.14 -6.91 0.88
CA ILE A 66 16.38 -7.73 1.84
C ILE A 66 16.88 -7.46 3.26
N GLY A 67 18.20 -7.42 3.47
CA GLY A 67 18.80 -7.06 4.75
C GLY A 67 18.37 -5.68 5.26
N LYS A 68 18.23 -4.68 4.38
CA LYS A 68 17.75 -3.33 4.73
C LYS A 68 16.28 -3.32 5.15
N PHE A 69 15.41 -4.14 4.55
CA PHE A 69 14.04 -4.33 5.04
C PHE A 69 14.05 -4.92 6.46
N GLY A 70 14.86 -5.95 6.72
CA GLY A 70 15.03 -6.49 8.08
C GLY A 70 15.50 -5.43 9.10
N GLU A 71 16.45 -4.58 8.73
CA GLU A 71 16.91 -3.48 9.59
C GLU A 71 15.80 -2.43 9.84
N ALA A 72 14.94 -2.16 8.86
CA ALA A 72 13.78 -1.29 9.04
C ALA A 72 12.78 -1.88 10.05
N VAL A 73 12.51 -3.20 9.99
CA VAL A 73 11.68 -3.91 10.97
C VAL A 73 12.29 -3.81 12.37
N ARG A 74 13.59 -4.09 12.53
CA ARG A 74 14.30 -3.96 13.81
C ARG A 74 14.15 -2.57 14.41
N ARG A 75 14.25 -1.53 13.57
CA ARG A 75 14.07 -0.13 14.02
C ARG A 75 12.61 0.19 14.37
N ALA A 76 11.63 -0.39 13.69
CA ALA A 76 10.22 -0.25 14.03
C ALA A 76 9.94 -0.85 15.42
N ILE A 77 10.45 -2.05 15.69
CA ILE A 77 10.37 -2.70 17.01
C ILE A 77 11.01 -1.81 18.09
N GLN A 78 12.23 -1.34 17.87
CA GLN A 78 12.92 -0.45 18.81
C GLN A 78 12.23 0.89 19.03
N ALA A 79 11.47 1.37 18.05
CA ALA A 79 10.67 2.59 18.17
C ALA A 79 9.35 2.38 18.91
N GLY A 80 9.01 1.15 19.30
CA GLY A 80 7.83 0.82 20.07
C GLY A 80 6.55 0.66 19.26
N PHE A 81 6.66 0.39 17.95
CA PHE A 81 5.50 -0.01 17.14
C PHE A 81 5.05 -1.42 17.52
N ASP A 82 3.73 -1.67 17.39
CA ASP A 82 3.12 -2.97 17.64
C ASP A 82 3.17 -3.89 16.42
N GLY A 83 3.62 -3.38 15.28
CA GLY A 83 3.70 -4.15 14.05
C GLY A 83 4.31 -3.36 12.90
N VAL A 84 4.46 -4.05 11.78
CA VAL A 84 4.82 -3.47 10.49
C VAL A 84 3.86 -3.92 9.39
N GLU A 85 3.65 -3.07 8.40
CA GLU A 85 3.02 -3.43 7.15
C GLU A 85 4.07 -3.41 6.03
N ILE A 86 4.30 -4.55 5.40
CA ILE A 86 5.18 -4.67 4.23
C ILE A 86 4.44 -4.11 3.02
N HIS A 87 4.98 -3.07 2.40
CA HIS A 87 4.32 -2.43 1.26
C HIS A 87 4.72 -3.07 -0.06
N GLY A 88 3.97 -4.10 -0.47
CA GLY A 88 4.10 -4.81 -1.74
C GLY A 88 3.17 -4.30 -2.84
N ALA A 89 2.72 -3.02 -2.77
CA ALA A 89 1.73 -2.43 -3.65
C ALA A 89 2.25 -1.18 -4.40
N ASN A 90 1.38 -0.54 -5.17
CA ASN A 90 1.52 0.80 -5.77
C ASN A 90 2.80 0.97 -6.60
N THR A 91 3.16 -0.08 -7.33
CA THR A 91 4.34 -0.13 -8.21
C THR A 91 5.68 0.15 -7.53
N TYR A 92 5.76 0.04 -6.19
CA TYR A 92 7.02 0.18 -5.45
C TYR A 92 7.90 -1.07 -5.56
N LEU A 93 9.10 -1.06 -4.97
CA LEU A 93 10.15 -2.03 -5.25
C LEU A 93 9.71 -3.48 -5.10
N ILE A 94 8.95 -3.84 -4.07
CA ILE A 94 8.50 -5.21 -3.85
C ILE A 94 7.57 -5.65 -4.98
N GLN A 95 6.60 -4.82 -5.36
CA GLN A 95 5.75 -5.09 -6.51
C GLN A 95 6.56 -5.13 -7.81
N GLN A 96 7.55 -4.24 -7.97
CA GLN A 96 8.42 -4.24 -9.16
C GLN A 96 9.14 -5.57 -9.35
N PHE A 97 9.59 -6.22 -8.27
CA PHE A 97 10.18 -7.54 -8.35
C PHE A 97 9.18 -8.62 -8.74
N TYR A 98 7.93 -8.50 -8.33
CA TYR A 98 6.88 -9.45 -8.68
C TYR A 98 6.31 -9.24 -10.08
N SER A 99 6.28 -8.02 -10.57
CA SER A 99 5.71 -7.65 -11.87
C SER A 99 6.55 -8.16 -13.04
N PRO A 100 5.94 -8.88 -14.02
CA PRO A 100 6.64 -9.25 -15.26
C PRO A 100 6.93 -8.06 -16.16
N ASN A 101 6.33 -6.89 -15.92
CA ASN A 101 6.63 -5.65 -16.63
C ASN A 101 7.97 -5.08 -16.21
N SER A 102 8.13 -4.84 -14.92
CA SER A 102 9.32 -4.18 -14.38
C SER A 102 10.47 -5.12 -14.05
N ASN A 103 10.21 -6.42 -13.89
CA ASN A 103 11.21 -7.44 -13.63
C ASN A 103 11.47 -8.27 -14.91
N GLN A 104 12.50 -7.90 -15.64
CA GLN A 104 12.98 -8.54 -16.85
C GLN A 104 14.30 -9.29 -16.62
N ARG A 105 14.53 -9.76 -15.37
CA ARG A 105 15.71 -10.52 -15.00
C ARG A 105 15.63 -11.97 -15.52
N ASP A 106 16.78 -12.56 -15.78
CA ASP A 106 16.98 -13.95 -16.19
C ASP A 106 17.67 -14.81 -15.13
N ASP A 107 17.95 -14.22 -13.94
CA ASP A 107 18.51 -14.91 -12.78
C ASP A 107 17.40 -15.46 -11.84
N GLU A 108 17.82 -15.93 -10.67
CA GLU A 108 16.91 -16.51 -9.69
C GLU A 108 15.85 -15.56 -9.12
N TRP A 109 15.97 -14.24 -9.33
CA TRP A 109 15.05 -13.21 -8.88
C TRP A 109 14.04 -12.80 -9.98
N GLY A 110 14.09 -13.41 -11.19
CA GLY A 110 13.28 -13.03 -12.33
C GLY A 110 12.85 -14.19 -13.22
N GLY A 111 12.25 -13.88 -14.36
CA GLY A 111 11.72 -14.85 -15.31
C GLY A 111 10.40 -15.48 -14.86
N SER A 112 10.45 -16.66 -14.26
CA SER A 112 9.23 -17.37 -13.83
C SER A 112 8.47 -16.64 -12.70
N ARG A 113 7.17 -16.93 -12.58
CA ARG A 113 6.34 -16.41 -11.48
C ARG A 113 6.90 -16.78 -10.11
N ASP A 114 7.42 -18.01 -9.97
CA ASP A 114 8.06 -18.48 -8.74
C ASP A 114 9.29 -17.65 -8.39
N ASN A 115 10.16 -17.38 -9.36
CA ASN A 115 11.35 -16.57 -9.14
C ASN A 115 11.00 -15.13 -8.78
N ARG A 116 10.04 -14.52 -9.49
CA ARG A 116 9.58 -13.16 -9.17
C ARG A 116 8.95 -13.07 -7.77
N ALA A 117 8.33 -14.14 -7.27
CA ALA A 117 7.78 -14.20 -5.92
C ALA A 117 8.87 -14.30 -4.84
N LYS A 118 10.10 -14.69 -5.15
CA LYS A 118 11.17 -14.85 -4.15
C LYS A 118 11.45 -13.57 -3.35
N PHE A 119 11.50 -12.41 -4.02
CA PHE A 119 11.83 -11.16 -3.32
C PHE A 119 10.76 -10.76 -2.28
N PRO A 120 9.46 -10.67 -2.59
CA PRO A 120 8.43 -10.40 -1.59
C PRO A 120 8.42 -11.42 -0.45
N LEU A 121 8.63 -12.71 -0.76
CA LEU A 121 8.67 -13.76 0.24
C LEU A 121 9.93 -13.67 1.12
N ALA A 122 11.09 -13.35 0.57
CA ALA A 122 12.32 -13.14 1.34
C ALA A 122 12.22 -11.92 2.27
N VAL A 123 11.50 -10.86 1.84
CA VAL A 123 11.20 -9.70 2.71
C VAL A 123 10.29 -10.12 3.88
N LEU A 124 9.30 -10.98 3.66
CA LEU A 124 8.49 -11.54 4.76
C LEU A 124 9.34 -12.44 5.67
N ASP A 125 10.17 -13.32 5.11
CA ASP A 125 11.02 -14.22 5.88
C ASP A 125 12.03 -13.47 6.78
N ILE A 126 12.67 -12.39 6.27
CA ILE A 126 13.56 -11.55 7.10
C ILE A 126 12.77 -10.77 8.15
N THR A 127 11.53 -10.37 7.86
CA THR A 127 10.65 -9.73 8.83
C THR A 127 10.36 -10.66 9.99
N HIS A 128 9.96 -11.90 9.74
CA HIS A 128 9.78 -12.93 10.77
C HIS A 128 11.05 -13.17 11.58
N LYS A 129 12.22 -13.21 10.91
CA LYS A 129 13.51 -13.36 11.60
C LYS A 129 13.75 -12.21 12.60
N MET A 130 13.49 -10.97 12.20
CA MET A 130 13.67 -9.82 13.09
C MET A 130 12.67 -9.81 14.24
N VAL A 131 11.41 -10.17 13.98
CA VAL A 131 10.37 -10.28 15.00
C VAL A 131 10.77 -11.33 16.05
N ARG A 132 11.11 -12.55 15.63
CA ARG A 132 11.59 -13.59 16.56
C ARG A 132 12.81 -13.19 17.41
N GLN A 133 13.63 -12.30 16.90
CA GLN A 133 14.86 -11.88 17.60
C GLN A 133 14.65 -10.70 18.55
N TYR A 134 13.73 -9.78 18.24
CA TYR A 134 13.65 -8.46 18.87
C TYR A 134 12.26 -8.08 19.41
N ALA A 135 11.22 -8.85 19.15
CA ALA A 135 9.85 -8.59 19.58
C ALA A 135 9.26 -9.81 20.32
N ASP A 136 8.02 -9.71 20.74
CA ASP A 136 7.21 -10.81 21.26
C ASP A 136 6.23 -11.33 20.19
N ASP A 137 5.49 -12.39 20.54
CA ASP A 137 4.53 -13.06 19.64
C ASP A 137 3.30 -12.20 19.30
N ALA A 138 3.12 -11.05 19.95
CA ALA A 138 2.03 -10.12 19.69
C ALA A 138 2.35 -9.09 18.61
N PHE A 139 3.57 -9.12 18.05
CA PHE A 139 3.98 -8.19 17.00
C PHE A 139 3.31 -8.54 15.66
N ILE A 140 2.60 -7.59 15.07
CA ILE A 140 1.74 -7.78 13.90
C ILE A 140 2.54 -7.59 12.61
N ILE A 141 2.39 -8.51 11.65
CA ILE A 141 3.00 -8.44 10.31
C ILE A 141 1.90 -8.40 9.26
N GLY A 142 1.66 -7.23 8.69
CA GLY A 142 0.74 -7.04 7.55
C GLY A 142 1.46 -7.03 6.20
N TYR A 143 0.73 -7.32 5.13
CA TYR A 143 1.22 -7.19 3.76
C TYR A 143 0.21 -6.48 2.87
N ARG A 144 0.61 -5.34 2.30
CA ARG A 144 -0.21 -4.57 1.36
C ARG A 144 0.15 -4.91 -0.08
N PHE A 145 -0.85 -5.11 -0.93
CA PHE A 145 -0.68 -5.51 -2.32
C PHE A 145 -1.62 -4.77 -3.27
N SER A 146 -1.18 -4.55 -4.51
CA SER A 146 -2.04 -4.17 -5.62
C SER A 146 -2.55 -5.43 -6.31
N PRO A 147 -3.87 -5.59 -6.52
CA PRO A 147 -4.41 -6.83 -7.08
C PRO A 147 -4.08 -7.03 -8.55
N GLU A 148 -3.81 -5.96 -9.29
CA GLU A 148 -3.58 -5.98 -10.73
C GLU A 148 -2.72 -4.80 -11.19
N GLU A 149 -2.11 -4.92 -12.36
CA GLU A 149 -1.42 -3.86 -13.10
C GLU A 149 -2.06 -3.66 -14.47
N MET A 150 -2.05 -2.42 -14.96
CA MET A 150 -2.56 -2.10 -16.31
C MET A 150 -1.58 -2.50 -17.42
N GLU A 151 -0.30 -2.60 -17.10
CA GLU A 151 0.77 -2.91 -18.05
C GLU A 151 0.59 -4.30 -18.69
N VAL A 152 1.13 -4.43 -19.92
CA VAL A 152 1.17 -5.70 -20.66
C VAL A 152 2.61 -5.96 -21.10
N PRO A 153 3.30 -7.00 -20.58
CA PRO A 153 2.82 -7.87 -19.49
C PRO A 153 2.72 -7.12 -18.17
N GLY A 154 1.91 -7.62 -17.23
CA GLY A 154 1.71 -7.06 -15.90
C GLY A 154 1.13 -8.09 -14.95
N ILE A 155 1.09 -7.78 -13.67
CA ILE A 155 0.45 -8.62 -12.67
C ILE A 155 -1.05 -8.75 -13.00
N ARG A 156 -1.55 -9.98 -13.01
CA ARG A 156 -2.96 -10.32 -13.14
C ARG A 156 -3.49 -10.88 -11.82
N PHE A 157 -4.80 -10.90 -11.67
CA PHE A 157 -5.41 -11.32 -10.40
C PHE A 157 -4.99 -12.73 -9.97
N ASP A 158 -4.82 -13.66 -10.93
CA ASP A 158 -4.30 -15.03 -10.67
C ASP A 158 -2.85 -15.02 -10.16
N ASP A 159 -2.02 -14.08 -10.63
CA ASP A 159 -0.66 -13.92 -10.09
C ASP A 159 -0.73 -13.42 -8.65
N THR A 160 -1.63 -12.50 -8.38
CA THR A 160 -1.86 -11.98 -7.02
C THR A 160 -2.30 -13.11 -6.09
N MET A 161 -3.33 -13.88 -6.45
CA MET A 161 -3.79 -15.02 -5.65
C MET A 161 -2.66 -16.00 -5.35
N TYR A 162 -1.83 -16.32 -6.35
CA TYR A 162 -0.65 -17.17 -6.19
C TYR A 162 0.34 -16.62 -5.14
N LEU A 163 0.61 -15.32 -5.13
CA LEU A 163 1.50 -14.70 -4.14
C LEU A 163 0.87 -14.71 -2.76
N LEU A 164 -0.41 -14.37 -2.66
CA LEU A 164 -1.14 -14.31 -1.37
C LEU A 164 -1.18 -15.67 -0.68
N GLU A 165 -1.40 -16.76 -1.41
CA GLU A 165 -1.33 -18.13 -0.87
C GLU A 165 0.05 -18.43 -0.26
N LYS A 166 1.12 -18.00 -0.92
CA LYS A 166 2.49 -18.20 -0.40
C LYS A 166 2.79 -17.33 0.84
N LEU A 167 2.22 -16.12 0.90
CA LEU A 167 2.33 -15.23 2.07
C LEU A 167 1.55 -15.78 3.25
N ALA A 168 0.31 -16.22 3.03
CA ALA A 168 -0.53 -16.85 4.06
C ALA A 168 0.15 -18.10 4.65
N ALA A 169 0.69 -18.98 3.81
CA ALA A 169 1.42 -20.16 4.24
C ALA A 169 2.69 -19.86 5.08
N ARG A 170 3.19 -18.60 5.04
CA ARG A 170 4.32 -18.12 5.85
C ARG A 170 3.92 -17.37 7.11
N GLY A 171 2.61 -17.18 7.35
CA GLY A 171 2.10 -16.61 8.59
C GLY A 171 2.07 -15.08 8.60
N VAL A 172 1.58 -14.45 7.52
CA VAL A 172 1.21 -13.03 7.57
C VAL A 172 -0.08 -12.88 8.40
N ASP A 173 -0.17 -11.82 9.23
CA ASP A 173 -1.30 -11.63 10.15
C ASP A 173 -2.51 -10.96 9.48
N TYR A 174 -2.31 -10.16 8.43
CA TYR A 174 -3.37 -9.64 7.59
C TYR A 174 -2.88 -9.27 6.19
N LEU A 175 -3.80 -9.24 5.25
CA LEU A 175 -3.59 -8.81 3.88
C LEU A 175 -4.35 -7.51 3.62
N HIS A 176 -3.73 -6.54 2.94
CA HIS A 176 -4.33 -5.24 2.70
C HIS A 176 -4.43 -4.96 1.19
N PHE A 177 -5.64 -4.95 0.65
CA PHE A 177 -5.90 -4.51 -0.72
C PHE A 177 -5.49 -3.04 -0.89
N SER A 178 -4.74 -2.72 -1.93
CA SER A 178 -4.45 -1.35 -2.33
C SER A 178 -5.28 -0.99 -3.55
N VAL A 179 -6.47 -0.46 -3.32
CA VAL A 179 -7.45 -0.10 -4.35
C VAL A 179 -8.01 1.30 -4.09
N GLY A 180 -8.52 1.95 -5.14
CA GLY A 180 -9.12 3.29 -5.05
C GLY A 180 -10.55 3.30 -4.49
N ALA A 181 -11.26 2.17 -4.57
CA ALA A 181 -12.57 1.95 -4.00
C ALA A 181 -12.67 0.49 -3.53
N THR A 182 -13.28 0.27 -2.36
CA THR A 182 -13.43 -1.07 -1.75
C THR A 182 -14.06 -2.08 -2.68
N LEU A 183 -15.11 -1.69 -3.39
CA LEU A 183 -15.85 -2.56 -4.31
C LEU A 183 -15.43 -2.39 -5.78
N ARG A 184 -14.19 -1.99 -6.02
CA ARG A 184 -13.68 -1.84 -7.37
C ARG A 184 -13.61 -3.19 -8.12
N PRO A 185 -14.21 -3.29 -9.33
CA PRO A 185 -13.99 -4.45 -10.20
C PRO A 185 -12.58 -4.46 -10.81
N SER A 186 -12.28 -5.44 -11.66
CA SER A 186 -11.02 -5.49 -12.40
C SER A 186 -10.81 -4.24 -13.27
N ILE A 187 -9.57 -3.74 -13.31
CA ILE A 187 -9.14 -2.68 -14.26
C ILE A 187 -8.60 -3.29 -15.56
N VAL A 188 -8.39 -4.59 -15.59
CA VAL A 188 -7.88 -5.34 -16.75
C VAL A 188 -9.02 -5.98 -17.52
N ASP A 189 -9.89 -6.70 -16.82
CA ASP A 189 -11.12 -7.27 -17.37
C ASP A 189 -12.29 -6.33 -17.08
N THR A 190 -12.48 -5.35 -17.95
CA THR A 190 -13.53 -4.33 -17.82
C THR A 190 -14.95 -4.85 -18.17
N GLN A 191 -15.08 -6.08 -18.65
CA GLN A 191 -16.38 -6.70 -18.96
C GLN A 191 -16.97 -7.41 -17.75
N ASP A 192 -16.17 -7.74 -16.75
CA ASP A 192 -16.63 -8.36 -15.50
C ASP A 192 -16.80 -7.31 -14.40
N PRO A 193 -18.06 -6.97 -14.02
CA PRO A 193 -18.35 -5.96 -13.00
C PRO A 193 -18.14 -6.49 -11.56
N THR A 194 -17.79 -7.76 -11.38
CA THR A 194 -17.64 -8.37 -10.05
C THR A 194 -16.53 -7.68 -9.26
N PRO A 195 -16.79 -7.19 -8.04
CA PRO A 195 -15.78 -6.63 -7.17
C PRO A 195 -14.60 -7.58 -6.94
N LEU A 196 -13.39 -7.06 -6.92
CA LEU A 196 -12.18 -7.88 -6.72
C LEU A 196 -12.18 -8.62 -5.38
N ILE A 197 -12.82 -8.06 -4.35
CA ILE A 197 -12.97 -8.73 -3.06
C ILE A 197 -13.85 -9.98 -3.15
N GLU A 198 -14.91 -9.95 -3.93
CA GLU A 198 -15.78 -11.12 -4.13
C GLU A 198 -15.04 -12.21 -4.92
N LYS A 199 -14.27 -11.84 -5.95
CA LYS A 199 -13.38 -12.78 -6.66
C LYS A 199 -12.36 -13.39 -5.71
N TYR A 200 -11.74 -12.59 -4.84
CA TYR A 200 -10.83 -13.08 -3.80
C TYR A 200 -11.51 -14.10 -2.90
N CYS A 201 -12.69 -13.79 -2.38
CA CYS A 201 -13.44 -14.70 -1.51
C CYS A 201 -13.81 -16.02 -2.21
N ALA A 202 -14.11 -15.98 -3.50
CA ALA A 202 -14.46 -17.16 -4.29
C ALA A 202 -13.23 -18.04 -4.62
N MET A 203 -12.04 -17.46 -4.71
CA MET A 203 -10.81 -18.14 -5.15
C MET A 203 -9.87 -18.55 -4.01
N ARG A 204 -10.02 -17.98 -2.81
CA ARG A 204 -9.12 -18.22 -1.68
C ARG A 204 -9.20 -19.66 -1.17
N SER A 205 -8.05 -20.26 -0.85
CA SER A 205 -7.94 -21.54 -0.17
C SER A 205 -8.39 -21.44 1.29
N GLU A 206 -8.52 -22.60 1.97
CA GLU A 206 -8.77 -22.64 3.42
C GLU A 206 -7.67 -21.92 4.21
N THR A 207 -6.40 -22.06 3.80
CA THR A 207 -5.28 -21.38 4.45
C THR A 207 -5.39 -19.86 4.30
N LEU A 208 -5.66 -19.38 3.09
CA LEU A 208 -5.79 -17.95 2.82
C LEU A 208 -7.05 -17.37 3.49
N ALA A 209 -8.11 -18.15 3.64
CA ALA A 209 -9.34 -17.75 4.32
C ALA A 209 -9.18 -17.54 5.85
N GLN A 210 -8.09 -18.03 6.45
CA GLN A 210 -7.76 -17.76 7.86
C GLN A 210 -7.07 -16.42 8.07
N VAL A 211 -6.57 -15.78 7.00
CA VAL A 211 -5.87 -14.50 7.08
C VAL A 211 -6.88 -13.37 6.88
N PRO A 212 -7.09 -12.49 7.87
CA PRO A 212 -7.96 -11.33 7.73
C PRO A 212 -7.58 -10.46 6.54
N VAL A 213 -8.58 -9.96 5.81
CA VAL A 213 -8.35 -9.08 4.67
C VAL A 213 -8.89 -7.68 4.93
N MET A 214 -8.05 -6.67 4.68
CA MET A 214 -8.35 -5.26 4.86
C MET A 214 -8.67 -4.60 3.52
N GLY A 215 -9.79 -3.88 3.46
CA GLY A 215 -10.17 -3.03 2.34
C GLY A 215 -9.79 -1.56 2.55
N VAL A 216 -9.64 -0.82 1.46
CA VAL A 216 -9.41 0.63 1.46
C VAL A 216 -10.06 1.28 0.25
N GLY A 217 -10.48 2.53 0.39
CA GLY A 217 -10.92 3.39 -0.71
C GLY A 217 -12.40 3.75 -0.66
N GLY A 218 -12.69 5.04 -0.75
CA GLY A 218 -14.04 5.58 -0.81
C GLY A 218 -14.80 5.64 0.52
N VAL A 219 -14.26 5.12 1.61
CA VAL A 219 -14.95 5.02 2.90
C VAL A 219 -14.99 6.37 3.61
N VAL A 220 -16.19 6.82 3.96
CA VAL A 220 -16.48 8.07 4.67
C VAL A 220 -17.41 7.83 5.86
N ASN A 221 -18.44 7.00 5.71
CA ASN A 221 -19.50 6.76 6.69
C ASN A 221 -19.56 5.30 7.16
N ALA A 222 -20.33 5.04 8.19
CA ALA A 222 -20.59 3.69 8.70
C ALA A 222 -21.26 2.79 7.64
N SER A 223 -22.10 3.36 6.77
CA SER A 223 -22.69 2.62 5.66
C SER A 223 -21.64 2.05 4.70
N ASP A 224 -20.62 2.84 4.39
CA ASP A 224 -19.54 2.42 3.48
C ASP A 224 -18.69 1.30 4.12
N VAL A 225 -18.49 1.40 5.44
CA VAL A 225 -17.81 0.33 6.21
C VAL A 225 -18.62 -0.96 6.16
N ASN A 226 -19.92 -0.89 6.49
CA ASN A 226 -20.79 -2.06 6.51
C ASN A 226 -20.90 -2.71 5.13
N GLU A 227 -21.09 -1.90 4.08
CA GLU A 227 -21.12 -2.41 2.71
C GLU A 227 -19.85 -3.16 2.34
N ALA A 228 -18.67 -2.62 2.67
CA ALA A 228 -17.41 -3.29 2.40
C ALA A 228 -17.25 -4.60 3.19
N LEU A 229 -17.66 -4.62 4.48
CA LEU A 229 -17.64 -5.84 5.30
C LEU A 229 -18.59 -6.91 4.75
N ASP A 230 -19.79 -6.52 4.34
CA ASP A 230 -20.79 -7.43 3.75
C ASP A 230 -20.30 -8.10 2.45
N HIS A 231 -19.40 -7.44 1.72
CA HIS A 231 -18.76 -7.99 0.52
C HIS A 231 -17.53 -8.87 0.78
N GLY A 232 -17.09 -9.00 2.04
CA GLY A 232 -16.08 -9.99 2.43
C GLY A 232 -14.75 -9.47 2.96
N TYR A 233 -14.62 -8.16 3.20
CA TYR A 233 -13.51 -7.63 3.99
C TYR A 233 -13.74 -7.91 5.48
N ASP A 234 -12.65 -8.12 6.22
CA ASP A 234 -12.65 -8.29 7.68
C ASP A 234 -12.29 -6.98 8.40
N LEU A 235 -11.52 -6.12 7.74
CA LEU A 235 -11.01 -4.86 8.27
C LEU A 235 -11.13 -3.76 7.20
N ILE A 236 -11.28 -2.51 7.64
CA ILE A 236 -11.36 -1.36 6.74
C ILE A 236 -10.32 -0.30 7.12
N ALA A 237 -9.53 0.12 6.13
CA ALA A 237 -8.62 1.24 6.25
C ALA A 237 -9.29 2.54 5.76
N VAL A 238 -9.22 3.58 6.59
CA VAL A 238 -9.80 4.89 6.31
C VAL A 238 -8.68 5.93 6.24
N GLY A 239 -8.52 6.57 5.10
CA GLY A 239 -7.46 7.56 4.88
C GLY A 239 -8.01 9.00 4.84
N ARG A 240 -8.63 9.39 3.73
CA ARG A 240 -9.05 10.79 3.49
C ARG A 240 -10.00 11.33 4.55
N ALA A 241 -10.97 10.52 4.98
CA ALA A 241 -11.92 10.96 6.00
C ALA A 241 -11.24 11.24 7.34
N THR A 242 -10.20 10.48 7.72
CA THR A 242 -9.45 10.76 8.97
C THR A 242 -8.51 11.97 8.87
N ILE A 243 -8.15 12.41 7.66
CA ILE A 243 -7.44 13.67 7.46
C ILE A 243 -8.39 14.85 7.63
N ALA A 244 -9.60 14.75 7.04
CA ALA A 244 -10.63 15.78 7.16
C ALA A 244 -11.24 15.85 8.58
N TYR A 245 -11.37 14.71 9.22
CA TYR A 245 -11.96 14.52 10.55
C TYR A 245 -11.03 13.67 11.42
N PRO A 246 -10.08 14.25 12.16
CA PRO A 246 -9.18 13.49 13.04
C PRO A 246 -9.91 12.67 14.11
N ASP A 247 -11.13 13.06 14.47
CA ASP A 247 -12.06 12.40 15.37
C ASP A 247 -13.10 11.51 14.64
N TRP A 248 -12.80 11.09 13.41
CA TRP A 248 -13.71 10.34 12.53
C TRP A 248 -14.34 9.13 13.24
N THR A 249 -13.56 8.36 13.99
CA THR A 249 -14.02 7.16 14.69
C THR A 249 -15.10 7.49 15.72
N ASP A 250 -14.89 8.56 16.49
CA ASP A 250 -15.82 8.99 17.53
C ASP A 250 -17.14 9.50 16.93
N ARG A 251 -17.05 10.24 15.81
CA ARG A 251 -18.23 10.73 15.08
C ARG A 251 -19.05 9.59 14.49
N ILE A 252 -18.40 8.63 13.83
CA ILE A 252 -19.09 7.46 13.28
C ILE A 252 -19.71 6.62 14.38
N ALA A 253 -19.04 6.44 15.51
CA ALA A 253 -19.57 5.72 16.67
C ALA A 253 -20.78 6.46 17.29
N ALA A 254 -20.83 7.79 17.19
CA ALA A 254 -21.98 8.61 17.61
C ALA A 254 -23.14 8.58 16.59
N GLY A 255 -22.98 7.91 15.44
CA GLY A 255 -24.00 7.81 14.39
C GLY A 255 -24.10 9.03 13.47
N GLU A 256 -23.04 9.87 13.43
CA GLU A 256 -23.00 11.00 12.52
C GLU A 256 -22.87 10.53 11.07
N SER A 257 -23.54 11.24 10.15
CA SER A 257 -23.33 11.13 8.71
C SER A 257 -22.42 12.26 8.25
N LEU A 258 -21.30 11.91 7.63
CA LEU A 258 -20.26 12.85 7.23
C LEU A 258 -20.24 13.00 5.71
N GLU A 259 -19.95 14.21 5.26
CA GLU A 259 -19.55 14.49 3.88
C GLU A 259 -18.03 14.60 3.80
N LEU A 260 -17.40 14.05 2.78
CA LEU A 260 -15.96 14.19 2.60
C LEU A 260 -15.63 15.61 2.15
N PHE A 261 -15.50 16.49 3.13
CA PHE A 261 -15.17 17.89 2.94
C PHE A 261 -13.98 18.29 3.81
N MET A 262 -13.08 19.07 3.26
CA MET A 262 -11.97 19.66 4.01
C MET A 262 -11.87 21.16 3.73
N ASP A 263 -12.00 21.96 4.79
CA ASP A 263 -11.78 23.38 4.74
C ASP A 263 -10.28 23.68 4.61
N SER A 264 -9.87 24.15 3.44
CA SER A 264 -8.47 24.46 3.15
C SER A 264 -7.88 25.57 4.02
N THR A 265 -8.70 26.34 4.74
CA THR A 265 -8.23 27.37 5.68
C THR A 265 -7.84 26.80 7.04
N LYS A 266 -8.23 25.56 7.33
CA LYS A 266 -8.04 24.90 8.65
C LYS A 266 -6.76 24.04 8.74
N ARG A 267 -5.76 24.25 7.89
CA ARG A 267 -4.53 23.48 7.88
C ARG A 267 -3.86 23.33 9.25
N GLU A 268 -3.77 24.43 9.99
CA GLU A 268 -3.13 24.44 11.32
C GLU A 268 -3.97 23.72 12.37
N GLU A 269 -5.29 23.89 12.34
CA GLU A 269 -6.24 23.18 13.19
C GLU A 269 -6.16 21.66 12.97
N LEU A 270 -6.02 21.22 11.71
CA LEU A 270 -5.83 19.82 11.33
C LEU A 270 -4.40 19.32 11.54
N SER A 271 -3.48 20.16 12.03
CA SER A 271 -2.09 19.81 12.30
C SER A 271 -1.33 19.25 11.07
N ILE A 272 -1.71 19.68 9.87
CA ILE A 272 -1.06 19.24 8.63
C ILE A 272 0.21 20.06 8.38
N PRO A 273 1.41 19.43 8.36
CA PRO A 273 2.66 20.15 8.09
C PRO A 273 2.66 20.80 6.72
N GLU A 274 3.22 22.01 6.61
CA GLU A 274 3.27 22.75 5.34
C GLU A 274 3.94 21.98 4.18
N PRO A 275 5.04 21.24 4.38
CA PRO A 275 5.61 20.44 3.30
C PRO A 275 4.68 19.34 2.77
N LEU A 276 3.86 18.74 3.66
CA LEU A 276 2.87 17.75 3.26
C LEU A 276 1.69 18.42 2.54
N TRP A 277 1.27 19.60 3.01
CA TRP A 277 0.21 20.39 2.40
C TRP A 277 0.51 20.78 0.95
N ARG A 278 1.78 21.11 0.67
CA ARG A 278 2.26 21.49 -0.66
C ARG A 278 2.67 20.32 -1.55
N PHE A 279 2.58 19.10 -1.04
CA PHE A 279 2.84 17.92 -1.85
C PHE A 279 1.69 17.75 -2.85
N SER A 280 1.99 17.69 -4.14
CA SER A 280 1.00 17.77 -5.23
C SER A 280 -0.18 16.80 -5.11
N LEU A 281 0.10 15.57 -4.69
CA LEU A 281 -0.95 14.56 -4.46
C LEU A 281 -1.87 14.95 -3.30
N VAL A 282 -1.31 15.46 -2.21
CA VAL A 282 -2.08 15.92 -1.04
C VAL A 282 -2.85 17.19 -1.38
N GLU A 283 -2.24 18.12 -2.11
CA GLU A 283 -2.90 19.35 -2.57
C GLU A 283 -4.09 19.03 -3.49
N ALA A 284 -3.92 18.10 -4.44
CA ALA A 284 -5.02 17.65 -5.30
C ALA A 284 -6.14 17.00 -4.49
N MET A 285 -5.80 16.13 -3.53
CA MET A 285 -6.76 15.48 -2.64
C MET A 285 -7.53 16.48 -1.78
N ILE A 286 -6.83 17.50 -1.23
CA ILE A 286 -7.43 18.57 -0.43
C ILE A 286 -8.38 19.41 -1.27
N ARG A 287 -7.95 19.79 -2.45
CA ARG A 287 -8.78 20.56 -3.40
C ARG A 287 -10.08 19.82 -3.73
N ASP A 288 -10.00 18.52 -4.04
CA ASP A 288 -11.17 17.71 -4.34
C ASP A 288 -12.12 17.61 -3.14
N MET A 289 -11.59 17.46 -1.92
CA MET A 289 -12.39 17.47 -0.69
C MET A 289 -12.99 18.85 -0.39
N SER A 290 -12.27 19.95 -0.67
CA SER A 290 -12.72 21.33 -0.39
C SER A 290 -13.80 21.82 -1.35
N MET A 291 -13.93 21.21 -2.53
CA MET A 291 -14.93 21.59 -3.53
C MET A 291 -16.30 20.96 -3.30
N GLY A 292 -16.46 20.11 -2.28
CA GLY A 292 -17.71 19.38 -2.01
C GLY A 292 -18.09 18.40 -3.11
N GLU A 293 -17.25 18.28 -4.12
CA GLU A 293 -17.44 17.37 -5.22
C GLU A 293 -16.65 16.10 -4.97
N SER A 294 -17.25 15.15 -4.24
CA SER A 294 -16.76 13.77 -4.28
C SER A 294 -16.98 13.23 -5.70
N LYS A 295 -16.18 13.72 -6.64
CA LYS A 295 -16.16 13.24 -8.03
C LYS A 295 -15.50 11.86 -8.15
N PHE A 296 -15.21 11.22 -7.04
CA PHE A 296 -14.75 9.84 -7.03
C PHE A 296 -15.92 8.90 -7.26
N LYS A 297 -16.35 8.82 -8.51
CA LYS A 297 -17.08 7.63 -8.95
C LYS A 297 -16.12 6.44 -8.88
N PRO A 298 -16.56 5.26 -8.39
CA PRO A 298 -15.77 4.04 -8.49
C PRO A 298 -15.22 3.90 -9.91
N GLY A 299 -13.92 3.71 -10.05
CA GLY A 299 -13.22 3.59 -11.35
C GLY A 299 -12.48 4.83 -11.85
N THR A 300 -12.76 6.04 -11.36
CA THR A 300 -12.13 7.26 -11.90
C THR A 300 -10.86 7.69 -11.17
N PHE A 301 -10.59 7.19 -9.97
CA PHE A 301 -9.39 7.57 -9.21
C PHE A 301 -8.11 6.97 -9.81
N ALA A 302 -8.13 5.70 -10.18
CA ALA A 302 -6.96 5.06 -10.81
C ALA A 302 -6.62 5.69 -12.17
N GLU A 303 -7.65 6.06 -12.94
CA GLU A 303 -7.47 6.76 -14.23
C GLU A 303 -6.98 8.19 -14.04
N LYS A 304 -7.49 8.94 -13.06
CA LYS A 304 -7.09 10.33 -12.83
C LYS A 304 -5.75 10.47 -12.14
N VAL A 305 -5.42 9.62 -11.15
CA VAL A 305 -4.08 9.62 -10.54
C VAL A 305 -3.03 9.23 -11.58
N GLN A 306 -3.35 8.32 -12.51
CA GLN A 306 -2.44 8.03 -13.63
C GLN A 306 -2.37 9.17 -14.65
N ASP A 307 -3.45 9.91 -14.88
CA ASP A 307 -3.49 11.00 -15.85
C ASP A 307 -2.97 12.34 -15.25
N GLU A 308 -3.15 12.57 -13.94
CA GLU A 308 -2.62 13.74 -13.23
C GLU A 308 -1.17 13.51 -12.75
N ASP A 309 -0.77 12.31 -12.36
CA ASP A 309 0.66 11.95 -12.22
C ASP A 309 1.39 12.04 -13.57
N ARG A 310 0.72 11.81 -14.70
CA ARG A 310 1.24 12.11 -16.03
C ARG A 310 1.38 13.62 -16.31
N LYS A 311 0.56 14.47 -15.68
CA LYS A 311 0.52 15.92 -15.94
C LYS A 311 1.16 16.78 -14.84
N SER A 312 1.29 16.29 -13.61
CA SER A 312 1.73 17.08 -12.44
C SER A 312 3.15 16.83 -11.97
N VAL A 313 3.93 16.06 -12.73
CA VAL A 313 5.39 15.93 -12.54
C VAL A 313 6.09 16.63 -13.71
N VAL A 314 5.74 17.89 -13.96
CA VAL A 314 6.54 18.84 -14.72
C VAL A 314 7.27 19.75 -13.75
#